data_b1911ce49753d76001d4c64fe24faa55
#
_entry.id   b1911ce49753d76001d4c64fe24faa55
#
_cell.length_a   1.000
_cell.length_b   1.000
_cell.length_c   1.000
_cell.angle_alpha   90.00
_cell.angle_beta   90.00
_cell.angle_gamma   90.00
#
_symmetry.space_group_name_H-M   'P 1'
#
loop_
_entity.id
_entity.type
_entity.pdbx_description
1 polymer ?
#
loop_
_entity_poly.entity_id
_entity_poly.type
_entity_poly.pdbx_seq_one_letter_code
_entity_poly.pdbx_strand_id
1 'polypeptide(L)'
;VSSLPLYELKMLQEYIHNGNLQNLGKSLPLYKKNVMLLKFFKHNRNQQVEVYSKQREINTRIVGRVFVIGRDFVIVKMLFQHIWIPYYTIHSTKTPFGAPNLSNSHQHINWDEDSRRKVMTQFGKEVSEKKDLRQQFFDQTLVTSLRYRKGTNIKIFTETAVISGTLVDVKNHSLYLKRFGKEEKVTIQQIQLIKQARFIPWLMNYFLRSPKH
;
A
#
# COMPACT_ATOMS: atom_id res chain seq x y z
N VAL A 1 -27.44 16.83 21.17
CA VAL A 1 -28.00 15.94 20.13
C VAL A 1 -28.27 16.83 18.92
N SER A 2 -27.64 16.57 17.77
CA SER A 2 -27.82 17.35 16.55
C SER A 2 -29.22 17.09 16.00
N SER A 3 -29.98 18.16 15.73
CA SER A 3 -31.32 18.10 15.11
C SER A 3 -31.26 17.81 13.58
N LEU A 4 -30.07 17.74 13.00
CA LEU A 4 -29.88 17.53 11.57
C LEU A 4 -30.02 16.05 11.21
N PRO A 5 -30.64 15.74 10.06
CA PRO A 5 -30.64 14.39 9.50
C PRO A 5 -29.23 13.85 9.30
N LEU A 6 -29.05 12.55 9.46
CA LEU A 6 -27.74 11.89 9.38
C LEU A 6 -27.00 12.20 8.05
N TYR A 7 -27.74 12.36 6.96
CA TYR A 7 -27.20 12.71 5.65
C TYR A 7 -26.60 14.12 5.63
N GLU A 8 -27.34 15.10 6.14
CA GLU A 8 -26.89 16.50 6.20
C GLU A 8 -25.69 16.67 7.15
N LEU A 9 -25.69 15.97 8.28
CA LEU A 9 -24.58 15.92 9.19
C LEU A 9 -23.31 15.39 8.51
N LYS A 10 -23.46 14.36 7.69
CA LYS A 10 -22.34 13.76 6.94
C LYS A 10 -21.80 14.70 5.86
N MET A 11 -22.68 15.37 5.13
CA MET A 11 -22.32 16.39 4.15
C MET A 11 -21.59 17.57 4.80
N LEU A 12 -22.07 18.04 5.96
CA LEU A 12 -21.44 19.11 6.71
C LEU A 12 -20.05 18.70 7.21
N GLN A 13 -19.91 17.50 7.73
CA GLN A 13 -18.63 16.95 8.16
C GLN A 13 -17.62 16.86 7.00
N GLU A 14 -18.05 16.42 5.81
CA GLU A 14 -17.21 16.40 4.63
C GLU A 14 -16.81 17.81 4.16
N TYR A 15 -17.73 18.75 4.19
CA TYR A 15 -17.47 20.15 3.84
C TYR A 15 -16.43 20.78 4.78
N ILE A 16 -16.62 20.65 6.08
CA ILE A 16 -15.68 21.15 7.10
C ILE A 16 -14.31 20.46 6.93
N HIS A 17 -14.31 19.16 6.75
CA HIS A 17 -13.06 18.42 6.55
C HIS A 17 -12.30 18.86 5.30
N ASN A 18 -13.00 19.09 4.19
CA ASN A 18 -12.41 19.59 2.95
C ASN A 18 -11.87 21.02 3.09
N GLY A 19 -12.60 21.90 3.78
CA GLY A 19 -12.16 23.25 4.11
C GLY A 19 -10.89 23.25 4.97
N ASN A 20 -10.89 22.44 6.03
CA ASN A 20 -9.70 22.28 6.89
C ASN A 20 -8.50 21.70 6.12
N LEU A 21 -8.75 20.75 5.22
CA LEU A 21 -7.71 20.15 4.38
C LEU A 21 -7.11 21.17 3.39
N GLN A 22 -7.95 22.06 2.82
CA GLN A 22 -7.47 23.14 1.96
C GLN A 22 -6.60 24.14 2.73
N ASN A 23 -7.04 24.56 3.92
CA ASN A 23 -6.29 25.47 4.75
C ASN A 23 -4.96 24.87 5.23
N LEU A 24 -4.98 23.60 5.66
CA LEU A 24 -3.76 22.88 6.02
C LEU A 24 -2.82 22.69 4.83
N GLY A 25 -3.37 22.54 3.63
CA GLY A 25 -2.59 22.37 2.40
C GLY A 25 -1.81 23.61 1.97
N LYS A 26 -2.17 24.81 2.46
CA LYS A 26 -1.38 26.03 2.25
C LYS A 26 -0.09 25.99 3.06
N SER A 27 -0.15 25.46 4.28
CA SER A 27 1.00 25.37 5.20
C SER A 27 1.77 24.06 5.07
N LEU A 28 1.10 22.96 4.71
CA LEU A 28 1.68 21.62 4.64
C LEU A 28 1.25 20.87 3.35
N PRO A 29 1.79 21.25 2.17
CA PRO A 29 1.35 20.69 0.89
C PRO A 29 1.57 19.17 0.78
N LEU A 30 2.65 18.64 1.35
CA LEU A 30 2.92 17.19 1.36
C LEU A 30 1.90 16.42 2.19
N TYR A 31 1.45 16.99 3.30
CA TYR A 31 0.42 16.37 4.13
C TYR A 31 -0.91 16.29 3.38
N LYS A 32 -1.32 17.38 2.72
CA LYS A 32 -2.52 17.41 1.87
C LYS A 32 -2.46 16.34 0.79
N LYS A 33 -1.33 16.24 0.08
CA LYS A 33 -1.10 15.22 -0.95
C LYS A 33 -1.29 13.80 -0.39
N ASN A 34 -0.68 13.49 0.75
CA ASN A 34 -0.76 12.17 1.37
C ASN A 34 -2.19 11.81 1.76
N VAL A 35 -2.94 12.77 2.35
CA VAL A 35 -4.35 12.55 2.73
C VAL A 35 -5.23 12.34 1.50
N MET A 36 -5.01 13.09 0.41
CA MET A 36 -5.75 12.90 -0.83
C MET A 36 -5.47 11.54 -1.47
N LEU A 37 -4.21 11.12 -1.52
CA LEU A 37 -3.81 9.79 -2.01
C LEU A 37 -4.40 8.67 -1.14
N LEU A 38 -4.35 8.82 0.18
CA LEU A 38 -4.96 7.88 1.11
C LEU A 38 -6.46 7.72 0.87
N LYS A 39 -7.20 8.84 0.71
CA LYS A 39 -8.63 8.81 0.36
C LYS A 39 -8.89 8.12 -0.97
N PHE A 40 -8.11 8.46 -2.01
CA PHE A 40 -8.23 7.83 -3.32
C PHE A 40 -8.03 6.30 -3.24
N PHE A 41 -6.97 5.84 -2.59
CA PHE A 41 -6.70 4.41 -2.47
C PHE A 41 -7.71 3.69 -1.57
N LYS A 42 -8.20 4.32 -0.50
CA LYS A 42 -9.28 3.77 0.34
C LYS A 42 -10.57 3.60 -0.48
N HIS A 43 -10.90 4.56 -1.34
CA HIS A 43 -12.05 4.46 -2.24
C HIS A 43 -11.88 3.35 -3.28
N ASN A 44 -10.68 3.16 -3.80
CA ASN A 44 -10.37 2.16 -4.83
C ASN A 44 -9.71 0.87 -4.27
N ARG A 45 -9.97 0.54 -3.00
CA ARG A 45 -9.42 -0.68 -2.40
C ARG A 45 -9.86 -1.92 -3.16
N ASN A 46 -8.93 -2.86 -3.41
CA ASN A 46 -9.13 -4.07 -4.22
C ASN A 46 -9.53 -3.81 -5.69
N GLN A 47 -9.61 -2.55 -6.12
CA GLN A 47 -9.88 -2.19 -7.51
C GLN A 47 -8.58 -1.95 -8.28
N GLN A 48 -8.69 -1.98 -9.61
CA GLN A 48 -7.60 -1.65 -10.50
C GLN A 48 -7.41 -0.14 -10.56
N VAL A 49 -6.16 0.29 -10.42
CA VAL A 49 -5.77 1.71 -10.49
C VAL A 49 -4.57 1.88 -11.40
N GLU A 50 -4.44 3.07 -11.96
CA GLU A 50 -3.22 3.53 -12.60
C GLU A 50 -2.52 4.53 -11.69
N VAL A 51 -1.26 4.27 -11.41
CA VAL A 51 -0.41 5.13 -10.60
C VAL A 51 0.73 5.63 -11.45
N TYR A 52 0.90 6.93 -11.53
CA TYR A 52 2.02 7.58 -12.19
C TYR A 52 3.01 8.00 -11.12
N SER A 53 4.16 7.34 -11.11
CA SER A 53 5.22 7.56 -10.13
C SER A 53 6.51 7.97 -10.81
N LYS A 54 7.25 8.87 -10.19
CA LYS A 54 8.60 9.22 -10.65
C LYS A 54 9.53 8.05 -10.34
N GLN A 55 10.17 7.51 -11.37
CA GLN A 55 11.22 6.53 -11.25
C GLN A 55 12.44 7.05 -11.99
N ARG A 56 13.46 7.50 -11.24
CA ARG A 56 14.56 8.32 -11.77
C ARG A 56 13.99 9.58 -12.44
N GLU A 57 14.35 9.85 -13.69
CA GLU A 57 13.80 10.99 -14.44
C GLU A 57 12.55 10.64 -15.27
N ILE A 58 12.13 9.38 -15.25
CA ILE A 58 11.05 8.87 -16.09
C ILE A 58 9.77 8.72 -15.27
N ASN A 59 8.67 9.22 -15.79
CA ASN A 59 7.35 8.94 -15.23
C ASN A 59 6.93 7.51 -15.61
N THR A 60 6.92 6.64 -14.62
CA THR A 60 6.51 5.24 -14.81
C THR A 60 5.03 5.08 -14.51
N ARG A 61 4.30 4.52 -15.47
CA ARG A 61 2.88 4.11 -15.31
C ARG A 61 2.84 2.71 -14.71
N ILE A 62 2.18 2.57 -13.58
CA ILE A 62 1.97 1.30 -12.86
C ILE A 62 0.48 1.03 -12.86
N VAL A 63 0.06 -0.08 -13.45
CA VAL A 63 -1.34 -0.52 -13.49
C VAL A 63 -1.48 -1.80 -12.68
N GLY A 64 -2.36 -1.81 -11.70
CA GLY A 64 -2.58 -3.00 -10.88
C GLY A 64 -3.67 -2.77 -9.84
N ARG A 65 -3.95 -3.81 -9.05
CA ARG A 65 -4.99 -3.78 -8.02
C ARG A 65 -4.43 -3.25 -6.71
N VAL A 66 -5.13 -2.31 -6.08
CA VAL A 66 -4.79 -1.84 -4.74
C VAL A 66 -4.89 -2.98 -3.74
N PHE A 67 -3.77 -3.33 -3.09
CA PHE A 67 -3.69 -4.49 -2.20
C PHE A 67 -3.57 -4.09 -0.73
N VAL A 68 -2.63 -3.21 -0.39
CA VAL A 68 -2.46 -2.67 0.96
C VAL A 68 -2.35 -1.16 0.88
N ILE A 69 -3.00 -0.48 1.80
CA ILE A 69 -2.96 0.96 1.93
C ILE A 69 -2.29 1.26 3.26
N GLY A 70 -1.14 1.90 3.22
CA GLY A 70 -0.42 2.36 4.40
C GLY A 70 -0.60 3.85 4.63
N ARG A 71 0.01 4.36 5.69
CA ARG A 71 -0.01 5.78 6.05
C ARG A 71 0.75 6.65 5.04
N ASP A 72 1.87 6.13 4.51
CA ASP A 72 2.85 6.83 3.67
C ASP A 72 3.17 6.09 2.37
N PHE A 73 2.48 4.97 2.10
CA PHE A 73 2.70 4.13 0.92
C PHE A 73 1.44 3.37 0.51
N VAL A 74 1.46 2.83 -0.70
CA VAL A 74 0.48 1.86 -1.20
C VAL A 74 1.20 0.64 -1.75
N ILE A 75 0.63 -0.54 -1.59
CA ILE A 75 1.04 -1.74 -2.32
C ILE A 75 0.04 -2.00 -3.44
N VAL A 76 0.55 -1.99 -4.67
CA VAL A 76 -0.21 -2.38 -5.85
C VAL A 76 0.19 -3.79 -6.23
N LYS A 77 -0.81 -4.68 -6.37
CA LYS A 77 -0.64 -6.07 -6.80
C LYS A 77 -0.78 -6.15 -8.29
N MET A 78 0.24 -6.66 -8.95
CA MET A 78 0.22 -7.10 -10.34
C MET A 78 0.20 -8.63 -10.40
N LEU A 79 0.13 -9.21 -11.60
CA LEU A 79 -0.01 -10.65 -11.78
C LEU A 79 1.06 -11.46 -11.02
N PHE A 80 2.33 -11.09 -11.16
CA PHE A 80 3.47 -11.83 -10.59
C PHE A 80 4.31 -11.01 -9.60
N GLN A 81 3.86 -9.84 -9.20
CA GLN A 81 4.64 -8.97 -8.30
C GLN A 81 3.78 -8.09 -7.42
N HIS A 82 4.33 -7.74 -6.27
CA HIS A 82 3.86 -6.67 -5.42
C HIS A 82 4.78 -5.46 -5.59
N ILE A 83 4.19 -4.28 -5.67
CA ILE A 83 4.92 -3.03 -5.83
C ILE A 83 4.54 -2.10 -4.69
N TRP A 84 5.53 -1.71 -3.87
CA TRP A 84 5.40 -0.67 -2.84
C TRP A 84 5.73 0.67 -3.47
N ILE A 85 4.83 1.60 -3.38
CA ILE A 85 4.94 2.95 -3.93
C ILE A 85 4.78 3.94 -2.80
N PRO A 86 5.85 4.61 -2.36
CA PRO A 86 5.75 5.69 -1.38
C PRO A 86 4.93 6.85 -1.93
N TYR A 87 4.09 7.49 -1.11
CA TYR A 87 3.22 8.57 -1.59
C TYR A 87 3.98 9.79 -2.11
N TYR A 88 5.17 10.08 -1.56
CA TYR A 88 5.97 11.21 -2.03
C TYR A 88 6.46 11.05 -3.48
N THR A 89 6.54 9.82 -4.00
CA THR A 89 6.96 9.57 -5.39
C THR A 89 5.80 9.58 -6.39
N ILE A 90 4.56 9.56 -5.91
CA ILE A 90 3.37 9.53 -6.76
C ILE A 90 3.10 10.92 -7.31
N HIS A 91 2.99 11.08 -8.62
CA HIS A 91 2.58 12.33 -9.27
C HIS A 91 1.07 12.42 -9.40
N SER A 92 0.46 11.37 -9.92
CA SER A 92 -0.98 11.32 -10.13
C SER A 92 -1.50 9.88 -10.07
N THR A 93 -2.79 9.77 -9.82
CA THR A 93 -3.50 8.49 -9.80
C THR A 93 -4.83 8.64 -10.51
N LYS A 94 -5.25 7.59 -11.21
CA LYS A 94 -6.59 7.54 -11.81
C LYS A 94 -7.12 6.11 -11.81
N THR A 95 -8.42 5.97 -11.95
CA THR A 95 -9.05 4.70 -12.29
C THR A 95 -8.86 4.44 -13.79
N PRO A 96 -8.58 3.21 -14.24
CA PRO A 96 -8.51 2.88 -15.65
C PRO A 96 -9.84 3.18 -16.33
N PHE A 97 -9.76 3.61 -17.59
CA PHE A 97 -10.95 3.83 -18.40
C PHE A 97 -11.74 2.52 -18.53
N GLY A 98 -13.07 2.58 -18.38
CA GLY A 98 -13.93 1.40 -18.45
C GLY A 98 -13.90 0.49 -17.20
N ALA A 99 -13.13 0.83 -16.16
CA ALA A 99 -13.22 0.11 -14.89
C ALA A 99 -14.62 0.30 -14.28
N PRO A 100 -15.31 -0.79 -13.87
CA PRO A 100 -16.60 -0.67 -13.24
C PRO A 100 -16.46 0.14 -11.95
N ASN A 101 -17.29 1.17 -11.80
CA ASN A 101 -17.39 1.89 -10.54
C ASN A 101 -18.18 1.02 -9.56
N LEU A 102 -17.48 0.05 -8.99
CA LEU A 102 -18.06 -0.83 -7.97
C LEU A 102 -18.31 0.03 -6.73
N SER A 103 -19.58 0.18 -6.37
CA SER A 103 -19.92 0.76 -5.08
C SER A 103 -19.09 0.09 -3.98
N ASN A 104 -18.64 0.86 -3.02
CA ASN A 104 -17.69 0.48 -1.97
C ASN A 104 -18.16 -0.73 -1.12
N SER A 105 -18.29 -1.90 -1.73
CA SER A 105 -18.51 -3.17 -1.06
C SER A 105 -17.33 -3.61 -0.17
N HIS A 106 -16.22 -2.88 -0.22
CA HIS A 106 -15.01 -3.23 0.54
C HIS A 106 -15.08 -2.89 2.01
N GLN A 107 -16.07 -2.11 2.42
CA GLN A 107 -16.36 -1.91 3.83
C GLN A 107 -17.20 -3.07 4.41
N HIS A 108 -17.74 -3.91 3.55
CA HIS A 108 -18.37 -5.14 3.95
C HIS A 108 -17.29 -6.25 3.98
N ILE A 109 -16.52 -6.34 5.06
CA ILE A 109 -16.04 -7.63 5.47
C ILE A 109 -17.32 -8.44 5.67
N ASN A 110 -17.45 -9.59 4.98
CA ASN A 110 -18.48 -10.57 5.33
C ASN A 110 -18.18 -11.02 6.77
N TRP A 111 -18.70 -10.25 7.69
CA TRP A 111 -18.72 -10.61 9.10
C TRP A 111 -19.77 -11.69 9.25
N ASP A 112 -19.31 -12.90 9.53
CA ASP A 112 -20.20 -13.84 10.18
C ASP A 112 -20.58 -13.24 11.54
N GLU A 113 -21.77 -13.48 12.00
CA GLU A 113 -22.31 -12.95 13.26
C GLU A 113 -21.36 -13.20 14.44
N ASP A 114 -20.67 -14.34 14.46
CA ASP A 114 -19.69 -14.70 15.49
C ASP A 114 -18.43 -13.81 15.44
N SER A 115 -17.89 -13.56 14.26
CA SER A 115 -16.74 -12.65 14.10
C SER A 115 -17.11 -11.21 14.48
N ARG A 116 -18.31 -10.76 14.12
CA ARG A 116 -18.83 -9.43 14.50
C ARG A 116 -18.95 -9.32 16.02
N ARG A 117 -19.53 -10.30 16.68
CA ARG A 117 -19.69 -10.35 18.14
C ARG A 117 -18.33 -10.38 18.85
N LYS A 118 -17.37 -11.16 18.37
CA LYS A 118 -16.00 -11.24 18.90
C LYS A 118 -15.27 -9.91 18.78
N VAL A 119 -15.38 -9.24 17.63
CA VAL A 119 -14.78 -7.90 17.46
C VAL A 119 -15.43 -6.86 18.36
N MET A 120 -16.74 -6.93 18.62
CA MET A 120 -17.41 -6.03 19.56
C MET A 120 -16.98 -6.25 21.00
N THR A 121 -16.75 -7.51 21.41
CA THR A 121 -16.46 -7.88 22.80
C THR A 121 -14.97 -7.97 23.12
N GLN A 122 -14.14 -8.34 22.14
CA GLN A 122 -12.71 -8.61 22.29
C GLN A 122 -11.88 -7.96 21.16
N PHE A 123 -12.14 -6.71 20.85
CA PHE A 123 -11.55 -5.97 19.74
C PHE A 123 -10.02 -6.14 19.63
N GLY A 124 -9.31 -5.92 20.74
CA GLY A 124 -7.86 -5.99 20.77
C GLY A 124 -7.30 -7.36 20.36
N LYS A 125 -7.89 -8.43 20.89
CA LYS A 125 -7.48 -9.82 20.60
C LYS A 125 -7.76 -10.19 19.16
N GLU A 126 -9.00 -10.04 18.70
CA GLU A 126 -9.42 -10.39 17.34
C GLU A 126 -8.66 -9.62 16.25
N VAL A 127 -8.43 -8.32 16.47
CA VAL A 127 -7.68 -7.48 15.52
C VAL A 127 -6.19 -7.82 15.54
N SER A 128 -5.62 -8.20 16.68
CA SER A 128 -4.21 -8.62 16.75
C SER A 128 -3.95 -9.96 16.05
N GLU A 129 -4.90 -10.87 16.09
CA GLU A 129 -4.77 -12.21 15.49
C GLU A 129 -5.05 -12.21 13.99
N LYS A 130 -6.02 -11.42 13.51
CA LYS A 130 -6.42 -11.40 12.09
C LYS A 130 -5.66 -10.31 11.31
N LYS A 131 -4.78 -10.75 10.40
CA LYS A 131 -3.96 -9.86 9.57
C LYS A 131 -4.78 -8.86 8.76
N ASP A 132 -5.92 -9.27 8.22
CA ASP A 132 -6.79 -8.43 7.39
C ASP A 132 -7.46 -7.34 8.23
N LEU A 133 -7.84 -7.64 9.47
CA LEU A 133 -8.38 -6.66 10.41
C LEU A 133 -7.32 -5.65 10.84
N ARG A 134 -6.10 -6.11 11.13
CA ARG A 134 -4.99 -5.19 11.44
C ARG A 134 -4.72 -4.21 10.30
N GLN A 135 -4.73 -4.67 9.06
CA GLN A 135 -4.54 -3.81 7.89
C GLN A 135 -5.67 -2.79 7.71
N GLN A 136 -6.87 -3.11 8.17
CA GLN A 136 -8.01 -2.22 8.08
C GLN A 136 -8.01 -1.14 9.16
N PHE A 137 -7.66 -1.51 10.39
CA PHE A 137 -7.75 -0.60 11.55
C PHE A 137 -6.43 0.16 11.84
N PHE A 138 -5.29 -0.41 11.46
CA PHE A 138 -3.99 0.20 11.72
C PHE A 138 -3.29 0.55 10.41
N ASP A 139 -3.16 1.83 10.14
CA ASP A 139 -2.39 2.35 9.00
C ASP A 139 -0.89 2.10 9.25
N GLN A 140 -0.33 1.08 8.60
CA GLN A 140 1.09 0.76 8.68
C GLN A 140 1.92 1.80 7.94
N THR A 141 3.13 2.08 8.45
CA THR A 141 4.15 2.81 7.70
C THR A 141 4.92 1.88 6.76
N LEU A 142 5.59 2.44 5.75
CA LEU A 142 6.46 1.68 4.84
C LEU A 142 7.51 0.88 5.61
N VAL A 143 8.14 1.50 6.62
CA VAL A 143 9.12 0.87 7.51
C VAL A 143 8.55 -0.38 8.17
N THR A 144 7.38 -0.26 8.78
CA THR A 144 6.72 -1.37 9.48
C THR A 144 6.33 -2.48 8.51
N SER A 145 5.79 -2.10 7.33
CA SER A 145 5.44 -3.07 6.29
C SER A 145 6.64 -3.89 5.81
N LEU A 146 7.79 -3.24 5.65
CA LEU A 146 9.02 -3.90 5.20
C LEU A 146 9.65 -4.77 6.29
N ARG A 147 9.53 -4.41 7.57
CA ARG A 147 10.00 -5.27 8.68
C ARG A 147 9.37 -6.67 8.65
N TYR A 148 8.11 -6.77 8.27
CA TYR A 148 7.43 -8.07 8.12
C TYR A 148 7.85 -8.85 6.87
N ARG A 149 8.73 -8.28 6.03
CA ARG A 149 9.22 -8.88 4.78
C ARG A 149 10.70 -9.26 4.84
N LYS A 150 11.30 -9.34 6.03
CA LYS A 150 12.66 -9.87 6.19
C LYS A 150 12.78 -11.27 5.56
N GLY A 151 13.92 -11.56 4.97
CA GLY A 151 14.19 -12.82 4.26
C GLY A 151 13.64 -12.88 2.84
N THR A 152 12.91 -11.86 2.35
CA THR A 152 12.39 -11.86 0.98
C THR A 152 13.31 -11.13 0.01
N ASN A 153 13.36 -11.61 -1.24
CA ASN A 153 14.08 -10.93 -2.30
C ASN A 153 13.26 -9.75 -2.83
N ILE A 154 13.86 -8.58 -2.81
CA ILE A 154 13.26 -7.34 -3.28
C ILE A 154 14.20 -6.62 -4.24
N LYS A 155 13.60 -5.81 -5.11
CA LYS A 155 14.30 -4.91 -6.01
C LYS A 155 13.89 -3.48 -5.67
N ILE A 156 14.85 -2.69 -5.23
CA ILE A 156 14.66 -1.29 -4.82
C ILE A 156 15.13 -0.39 -5.96
N PHE A 157 14.31 0.57 -6.29
CA PHE A 157 14.61 1.64 -7.23
C PHE A 157 14.82 2.93 -6.44
N THR A 158 16.01 3.47 -6.52
CA THR A 158 16.36 4.80 -6.01
C THR A 158 16.52 5.78 -7.17
N GLU A 159 16.79 7.03 -6.90
CA GLU A 159 17.03 8.03 -7.94
C GLU A 159 18.26 7.68 -8.78
N THR A 160 19.30 7.17 -8.16
CA THR A 160 20.60 6.93 -8.80
C THR A 160 20.81 5.48 -9.22
N ALA A 161 20.26 4.51 -8.49
CA ALA A 161 20.59 3.10 -8.65
C ALA A 161 19.37 2.18 -8.59
N VAL A 162 19.56 0.95 -9.06
CA VAL A 162 18.64 -0.17 -8.86
C VAL A 162 19.37 -1.25 -8.09
N ILE A 163 18.90 -1.52 -6.88
CA ILE A 163 19.51 -2.45 -5.93
C ILE A 163 18.60 -3.66 -5.77
N SER A 164 19.13 -4.85 -5.93
CA SER A 164 18.38 -6.11 -5.77
C SER A 164 19.08 -6.98 -4.75
N GLY A 165 18.34 -7.55 -3.83
CA GLY A 165 18.90 -8.44 -2.82
C GLY A 165 17.84 -8.96 -1.87
N THR A 166 18.28 -9.81 -0.92
CA THR A 166 17.43 -10.29 0.16
C THR A 166 17.40 -9.25 1.28
N LEU A 167 16.20 -8.87 1.70
CA LEU A 167 16.01 -7.94 2.81
C LEU A 167 16.43 -8.61 4.13
N VAL A 168 17.51 -8.17 4.72
CA VAL A 168 18.06 -8.69 5.99
C VAL A 168 17.39 -8.00 7.18
N ASP A 169 17.41 -6.67 7.18
CA ASP A 169 16.89 -5.90 8.31
C ASP A 169 16.40 -4.51 7.89
N VAL A 170 15.60 -3.90 8.77
CA VAL A 170 15.09 -2.53 8.62
C VAL A 170 15.31 -1.80 9.94
N LYS A 171 16.33 -0.93 10.01
CA LYS A 171 16.70 -0.17 11.20
C LYS A 171 16.98 1.29 10.84
N ASN A 172 16.67 2.20 11.75
CA ASN A 172 17.04 3.62 11.66
C ASN A 172 16.71 4.24 10.28
N HIS A 173 15.49 4.00 9.77
CA HIS A 173 15.03 4.47 8.46
C HIS A 173 15.91 4.01 7.29
N SER A 174 16.65 2.91 7.45
CA SER A 174 17.46 2.28 6.41
C SER A 174 17.11 0.81 6.24
N LEU A 175 17.20 0.35 4.99
CA LEU A 175 17.06 -1.05 4.61
C LEU A 175 18.45 -1.65 4.44
N TYR A 176 18.64 -2.85 4.93
CA TYR A 176 19.85 -3.63 4.77
C TYR A 176 19.53 -4.81 3.84
N LEU A 177 20.18 -4.82 2.68
CA LEU A 177 20.02 -5.86 1.65
C LEU A 177 21.29 -6.68 1.57
N LYS A 178 21.15 -8.00 1.44
CA LYS A 178 22.27 -8.90 1.20
C LYS A 178 22.25 -9.37 -0.25
N ARG A 179 23.36 -9.14 -0.96
CA ARG A 179 23.57 -9.58 -2.34
C ARG A 179 24.97 -10.16 -2.48
N PHE A 180 25.09 -11.42 -2.91
CA PHE A 180 26.39 -12.10 -3.08
C PHE A 180 27.34 -11.97 -1.89
N GLY A 181 26.80 -12.12 -0.67
CA GLY A 181 27.57 -12.02 0.57
C GLY A 181 27.87 -10.60 1.07
N LYS A 182 27.65 -9.57 0.24
CA LYS A 182 27.83 -8.16 0.63
C LYS A 182 26.52 -7.56 1.12
N GLU A 183 26.61 -6.72 2.15
CA GLU A 183 25.47 -5.95 2.64
C GLU A 183 25.46 -4.55 2.02
N GLU A 184 24.32 -4.15 1.47
CA GLU A 184 24.07 -2.81 0.95
C GLU A 184 23.03 -2.10 1.83
N LYS A 185 23.34 -0.87 2.20
CA LYS A 185 22.44 -0.01 2.99
C LYS A 185 21.74 0.99 2.08
N VAL A 186 20.41 1.05 2.17
CA VAL A 186 19.58 1.99 1.41
C VAL A 186 18.71 2.79 2.36
N THR A 187 18.77 4.12 2.27
CA THR A 187 17.93 5.00 3.09
C THR A 187 16.50 5.04 2.53
N ILE A 188 15.50 4.95 3.40
CA ILE A 188 14.09 4.90 2.99
C ILE A 188 13.66 6.12 2.19
N GLN A 189 14.18 7.30 2.52
CA GLN A 189 13.88 8.55 1.80
C GLN A 189 14.34 8.56 0.33
N GLN A 190 15.33 7.73 -0.02
CA GLN A 190 15.83 7.59 -1.39
C GLN A 190 15.03 6.61 -2.24
N ILE A 191 14.12 5.87 -1.63
CA ILE A 191 13.37 4.79 -2.28
C ILE A 191 12.26 5.39 -3.12
N GLN A 192 12.32 5.22 -4.41
CA GLN A 192 11.25 5.61 -5.31
C GLN A 192 10.20 4.52 -5.49
N LEU A 193 10.64 3.26 -5.51
CA LEU A 193 9.79 2.10 -5.74
C LEU A 193 10.45 0.83 -5.20
N ILE A 194 9.65 -0.11 -4.69
CA ILE A 194 10.13 -1.45 -4.34
C ILE A 194 9.28 -2.47 -5.08
N LYS A 195 9.93 -3.43 -5.74
CA LYS A 195 9.29 -4.57 -6.39
C LYS A 195 9.66 -5.85 -5.68
N GLN A 196 8.69 -6.68 -5.39
CA GLN A 196 8.87 -8.04 -4.91
C GLN A 196 8.21 -9.01 -5.89
N ALA A 197 9.01 -9.90 -6.48
CA ALA A 197 8.48 -10.95 -7.33
C ALA A 197 7.67 -11.95 -6.47
N ARG A 198 6.54 -12.38 -6.98
CA ARG A 198 5.79 -13.49 -6.40
C ARG A 198 6.25 -14.76 -7.09
N PHE A 199 7.07 -15.55 -6.42
CA PHE A 199 7.37 -16.88 -6.91
C PHE A 199 6.12 -17.74 -6.86
N ILE A 200 5.73 -18.30 -8.00
CA ILE A 200 4.71 -19.34 -8.07
C ILE A 200 5.47 -20.67 -7.99
N PRO A 201 5.44 -21.39 -6.86
CA PRO A 201 6.28 -22.56 -6.64
C PRO A 201 6.10 -23.66 -7.71
N TRP A 202 4.91 -23.76 -8.32
CA TRP A 202 4.63 -24.75 -9.34
C TRP A 202 5.35 -24.49 -10.67
N LEU A 203 5.64 -23.22 -11.01
CA LEU A 203 6.38 -22.87 -12.23
C LEU A 203 7.84 -23.36 -12.14
N MET A 204 8.46 -23.26 -10.97
CA MET A 204 9.79 -23.81 -10.71
C MET A 204 9.81 -25.35 -10.89
N ASN A 205 8.80 -26.04 -10.38
CA ASN A 205 8.68 -27.50 -10.53
C ASN A 205 8.44 -27.93 -11.99
N TYR A 206 7.79 -27.10 -12.80
CA TYR A 206 7.58 -27.39 -14.21
C TYR A 206 8.88 -27.24 -15.01
N PHE A 207 9.67 -26.18 -14.79
CA PHE A 207 10.96 -26.00 -15.46
C PHE A 207 12.06 -26.96 -14.99
N LEU A 208 12.01 -27.40 -13.72
CA LEU A 208 12.96 -28.38 -13.18
C LEU A 208 12.62 -29.83 -13.60
N ARG A 209 11.40 -30.10 -14.04
CA ARG A 209 10.96 -31.43 -14.53
C ARG A 209 11.00 -31.60 -16.04
N SER A 210 11.46 -30.59 -16.79
CA SER A 210 11.67 -30.76 -18.24
C SER A 210 12.79 -31.79 -18.46
N PRO A 211 12.49 -32.99 -18.99
CA PRO A 211 13.51 -33.97 -19.25
C PRO A 211 14.42 -33.43 -20.36
N LYS A 212 15.71 -33.46 -20.11
CA LYS A 212 16.70 -33.29 -21.17
C LYS A 212 16.48 -34.43 -22.20
N HIS A 213 15.96 -34.06 -23.34
CA HIS A 213 16.12 -34.88 -24.55
C HIS A 213 17.38 -34.46 -25.27
#